data_5db48c786f50b34698deab3009dee2d4
#
_entry.id   5db48c786f50b34698deab3009dee2d4
#
_cell.length_a   1.000
_cell.length_b   1.000
_cell.length_c   1.000
_cell.angle_alpha   90.00
_cell.angle_beta   90.00
_cell.angle_gamma   90.00
#
_symmetry.space_group_name_H-M   'P 1'
#
loop_
_entity.id
_entity.type
_entity.pdbx_description
1 polymer ?
#
loop_
_entity_poly.entity_id
_entity_poly.type
_entity_poly.pdbx_seq_one_letter_code
_entity_poly.pdbx_strand_id
1 'polypeptide(L)'
;MHSSSKRRIITWLILIVIVLFILYSSNFLLLTKDKQDCSTFRKLDATTEEQLEITGNTSSTNNTIEGTLVEEEKIIEDKQEKDQEEHQEEEDEKELPLDQLSQRQDTKLEHIVFGIAASSNLWHIRKEYIKVWWKPNQTRGVVWLDSRVRSQANEGLPEIRISGDTTKFKYTNRQGQRSALRISRVVTETLKLGMEDVRWFMMGDDDTVFIVDNVVRILSKYDHTQFYYVGSTSESHVQNIHFSYAMAYGGGGFAISYPLAKELAKMQDRCIQRYPALYGSDDRMQACMAELGVPLTKDYGFHQYDVYGDLLGLLGAHPVTPLVSLHHLDVVQPIFPNFNRVESLQHLMKSVKQDSGSIMQQSICYDEKRYWSISISWGYVVQLTRGILSPRELEMPTRTFLNWYKRADYTAYSFNTRPVAKNPCQKAFLFYMNKTRYDPIKNKIFGTYSRYKSKPPLCTWKVDSPEDLDSVIVSKRPDPLRWQRSPRRDCCRVLPSHRKNSSMHIWVGRCREGEVTEVSL
;
A
#
# COMPACT_ATOMS: atom_id res chain seq x y z
N MET A 1 49.92 57.40 -18.86
CA MET A 1 49.21 57.53 -17.53
C MET A 1 47.82 56.84 -17.46
N HIS A 2 47.50 55.88 -18.33
CA HIS A 2 46.13 55.27 -18.37
C HIS A 2 46.03 53.88 -17.68
N SER A 3 47.12 53.27 -17.22
CA SER A 3 47.13 51.90 -16.63
C SER A 3 46.78 51.91 -15.13
N SER A 4 47.04 52.98 -14.40
CA SER A 4 46.86 53.04 -12.92
C SER A 4 45.36 53.20 -12.54
N SER A 5 44.54 53.86 -13.36
CA SER A 5 43.13 54.09 -13.09
C SER A 5 42.31 52.81 -13.21
N LYS A 6 42.57 51.97 -14.23
CA LYS A 6 41.84 50.70 -14.43
C LYS A 6 42.12 49.68 -13.30
N ARG A 7 43.35 49.62 -12.78
CA ARG A 7 43.67 48.75 -11.63
C ARG A 7 42.92 49.16 -10.36
N ARG A 8 42.82 50.47 -10.08
CA ARG A 8 42.05 50.98 -8.94
C ARG A 8 40.55 50.66 -9.03
N ILE A 9 39.95 50.77 -10.21
CA ILE A 9 38.54 50.45 -10.44
C ILE A 9 38.28 48.95 -10.22
N ILE A 10 39.15 48.08 -10.72
CA ILE A 10 39.05 46.62 -10.52
C ILE A 10 39.17 46.25 -9.04
N THR A 11 40.09 46.89 -8.31
CA THR A 11 40.24 46.67 -6.87
C THR A 11 39.02 47.09 -6.09
N TRP A 12 38.39 48.21 -6.43
CA TRP A 12 37.16 48.66 -5.80
C TRP A 12 35.97 47.73 -6.11
N LEU A 13 35.86 47.20 -7.33
CA LEU A 13 34.81 46.23 -7.68
C LEU A 13 34.99 44.92 -6.91
N ILE A 14 36.21 44.43 -6.75
CA ILE A 14 36.50 43.24 -5.94
C ILE A 14 36.11 43.47 -4.47
N LEU A 15 36.45 44.62 -3.89
CA LEU A 15 36.10 44.97 -2.52
C LEU A 15 34.59 45.04 -2.34
N ILE A 16 33.82 45.62 -3.28
CA ILE A 16 32.38 45.65 -3.24
C ILE A 16 31.78 44.24 -3.27
N VAL A 17 32.27 43.35 -4.12
CA VAL A 17 31.83 41.96 -4.19
C VAL A 17 32.12 41.22 -2.88
N ILE A 18 33.26 41.43 -2.26
CA ILE A 18 33.62 40.84 -0.97
C ILE A 18 32.69 41.35 0.15
N VAL A 19 32.39 42.65 0.20
CA VAL A 19 31.48 43.23 1.17
C VAL A 19 30.06 42.68 0.99
N LEU A 20 29.56 42.60 -0.25
CA LEU A 20 28.28 42.01 -0.54
C LEU A 20 28.20 40.52 -0.14
N PHE A 21 29.28 39.79 -0.37
CA PHE A 21 29.35 38.37 0.05
C PHE A 21 29.37 38.22 1.58
N ILE A 22 30.05 39.09 2.31
CA ILE A 22 30.06 39.11 3.78
C ILE A 22 28.68 39.47 4.32
N LEU A 23 27.99 40.47 3.75
CA LEU A 23 26.63 40.85 4.13
C LEU A 23 25.62 39.74 3.85
N TYR A 24 25.75 39.06 2.73
CA TYR A 24 24.91 37.91 2.39
C TYR A 24 25.13 36.74 3.36
N SER A 25 26.40 36.43 3.67
CA SER A 25 26.75 35.37 4.62
C SER A 25 26.31 35.67 6.06
N SER A 26 26.41 36.93 6.51
CA SER A 26 25.92 37.33 7.85
C SER A 26 24.40 37.29 7.95
N ASN A 27 23.65 37.67 6.92
CA ASN A 27 22.20 37.49 6.87
C ASN A 27 21.79 36.02 6.88
N PHE A 28 22.55 35.15 6.21
CA PHE A 28 22.31 33.70 6.23
C PHE A 28 22.56 33.10 7.62
N LEU A 29 23.58 33.56 8.36
CA LEU A 29 23.87 33.15 9.74
C LEU A 29 22.84 33.66 10.75
N LEU A 30 22.24 34.82 10.52
CA LEU A 30 21.15 35.32 11.35
C LEU A 30 19.85 34.54 11.16
N LEU A 31 19.56 34.12 9.92
CA LEU A 31 18.39 33.26 9.62
C LEU A 31 18.54 31.82 10.16
N THR A 32 19.75 31.33 10.41
CA THR A 32 19.98 30.03 11.04
C THR A 32 19.95 30.06 12.57
N LYS A 33 20.10 31.25 13.20
CA LYS A 33 20.06 31.40 14.66
C LYS A 33 18.64 31.38 15.24
N ASP A 34 17.61 31.71 14.45
CA ASP A 34 16.21 31.66 14.89
C ASP A 34 15.59 30.24 14.86
N LYS A 35 16.34 29.21 14.49
CA LYS A 35 15.87 27.80 14.48
C LYS A 35 16.26 26.98 15.71
N GLN A 36 16.83 27.57 16.74
CA GLN A 36 17.37 26.83 17.89
C GLN A 36 16.71 27.15 19.24
N ASP A 37 15.57 27.85 19.28
CA ASP A 37 14.80 28.06 20.51
C ASP A 37 13.34 27.57 20.36
N CYS A 38 13.18 26.25 20.32
CA CYS A 38 11.88 25.60 20.52
C CYS A 38 12.02 24.46 21.53
N SER A 39 12.55 24.77 22.72
CA SER A 39 12.58 23.86 23.88
C SER A 39 12.11 24.58 25.14
N THR A 40 10.85 24.99 25.14
CA THR A 40 10.13 25.36 26.39
C THR A 40 8.71 24.84 26.29
N PHE A 41 8.54 23.52 26.40
CA PHE A 41 7.27 22.95 26.81
C PHE A 41 7.20 23.07 28.34
N ARG A 42 6.35 23.99 28.81
CA ARG A 42 5.96 24.14 30.21
C ARG A 42 5.51 22.79 30.76
N LYS A 43 6.13 22.37 31.85
CA LYS A 43 5.55 21.46 32.81
C LYS A 43 4.23 22.07 33.31
N LEU A 44 3.14 21.38 33.05
CA LEU A 44 1.90 21.57 33.80
C LEU A 44 1.94 20.56 34.95
N ASP A 45 1.97 21.09 36.16
CA ASP A 45 1.93 20.34 37.40
C ASP A 45 0.65 19.51 37.48
N ALA A 46 0.86 18.24 37.75
CA ALA A 46 -0.19 17.35 38.21
C ALA A 46 -0.36 17.48 39.70
N THR A 47 -1.46 18.08 40.13
CA THR A 47 -1.98 17.94 41.49
C THR A 47 -3.50 17.86 41.41
N THR A 48 -4.02 16.67 41.56
CA THR A 48 -5.16 16.35 42.44
C THR A 48 -5.39 14.85 42.38
N GLU A 49 -4.88 14.16 43.42
CA GLU A 49 -5.30 12.82 43.78
C GLU A 49 -6.66 12.94 44.47
N GLU A 50 -7.66 12.21 44.04
CA GLU A 50 -8.78 11.82 44.89
C GLU A 50 -8.74 10.29 45.04
N GLN A 51 -8.41 9.89 46.25
CA GLN A 51 -8.46 8.53 46.77
C GLN A 51 -9.91 8.08 46.92
N LEU A 52 -10.23 6.92 46.43
CA LEU A 52 -11.39 6.14 46.90
C LEU A 52 -10.88 4.81 47.45
N GLU A 53 -10.83 4.76 48.79
CA GLU A 53 -10.70 3.56 49.57
C GLU A 53 -11.92 2.67 49.39
N ILE A 54 -11.69 1.39 49.13
CA ILE A 54 -12.66 0.34 49.45
C ILE A 54 -11.92 -0.73 50.27
N THR A 55 -12.27 -0.75 51.53
CA THR A 55 -11.92 -1.75 52.55
C THR A 55 -12.68 -3.07 52.33
N GLY A 56 -12.07 -4.16 52.66
CA GLY A 56 -12.86 -5.36 52.88
C GLY A 56 -12.12 -6.71 52.88
N ASN A 57 -11.50 -6.98 53.94
CA ASN A 57 -11.39 -8.23 54.74
C ASN A 57 -10.89 -9.54 54.10
N THR A 58 -9.78 -9.89 54.66
CA THR A 58 -9.17 -11.21 54.85
C THR A 58 -10.09 -12.29 55.43
N SER A 59 -9.94 -13.54 54.98
CA SER A 59 -9.78 -14.66 55.91
C SER A 59 -8.99 -15.80 55.26
N SER A 60 -7.98 -16.16 55.98
CA SER A 60 -7.04 -17.25 55.85
C SER A 60 -7.70 -18.58 56.22
N THR A 61 -7.36 -19.67 55.55
CA THR A 61 -7.14 -20.95 56.20
C THR A 61 -6.15 -21.83 55.42
N ASN A 62 -5.06 -22.15 56.09
CA ASN A 62 -4.10 -23.19 55.76
C ASN A 62 -4.76 -24.58 55.81
N ASN A 63 -4.31 -25.49 54.97
CA ASN A 63 -4.00 -26.85 55.42
C ASN A 63 -3.02 -27.54 54.46
N THR A 64 -1.88 -27.89 55.03
CA THR A 64 -0.82 -28.77 54.56
C THR A 64 -1.27 -30.22 54.74
N ILE A 65 -1.00 -31.11 53.78
CA ILE A 65 -0.66 -32.52 54.05
C ILE A 65 0.28 -33.04 52.95
N GLU A 66 1.37 -33.64 53.37
CA GLU A 66 2.41 -34.40 52.70
C GLU A 66 1.92 -35.73 52.10
N GLY A 67 2.69 -36.24 51.13
CA GLY A 67 2.84 -37.69 51.03
C GLY A 67 3.04 -38.29 49.65
N THR A 68 4.29 -38.40 49.17
CA THR A 68 5.05 -39.56 48.63
C THR A 68 4.48 -40.52 47.57
N LEU A 69 5.34 -40.72 46.54
CA LEU A 69 5.59 -41.94 45.71
C LEU A 69 4.54 -42.21 44.59
N VAL A 70 4.89 -42.51 43.35
CA VAL A 70 5.85 -43.48 42.75
C VAL A 70 6.08 -43.15 41.28
N GLU A 71 7.30 -43.31 40.81
CA GLU A 71 7.69 -43.47 39.41
C GLU A 71 7.08 -44.72 38.80
N GLU A 72 6.37 -44.54 37.66
CA GLU A 72 6.22 -45.50 36.54
C GLU A 72 5.03 -45.04 35.69
N GLU A 73 5.27 -44.24 34.63
CA GLU A 73 4.38 -44.12 33.46
C GLU A 73 4.99 -43.10 32.45
N LYS A 74 6.07 -43.51 31.82
CA LYS A 74 6.77 -42.64 30.86
C LYS A 74 6.97 -43.26 29.46
N ILE A 75 6.08 -44.13 29.00
CA ILE A 75 6.19 -44.75 27.65
C ILE A 75 4.87 -44.75 26.84
N ILE A 76 3.75 -44.23 27.35
CA ILE A 76 2.46 -44.28 26.66
C ILE A 76 1.99 -42.88 26.15
N GLU A 77 2.58 -41.78 26.59
CA GLU A 77 2.14 -40.43 26.22
C GLU A 77 2.57 -39.95 24.81
N ASP A 78 3.63 -40.50 24.22
CA ASP A 78 4.19 -40.01 22.94
C ASP A 78 3.41 -40.43 21.68
N LYS A 79 2.38 -41.28 21.80
CA LYS A 79 1.53 -41.67 20.66
C LYS A 79 0.17 -40.99 20.64
N GLN A 80 -0.32 -40.50 21.79
CA GLN A 80 -1.62 -39.82 21.87
C GLN A 80 -1.54 -38.33 21.56
N GLU A 81 -0.39 -37.67 21.72
CA GLU A 81 -0.23 -36.24 21.36
C GLU A 81 -0.24 -35.98 19.84
N LYS A 82 0.21 -36.94 19.02
CA LYS A 82 0.23 -36.76 17.55
C LYS A 82 -1.12 -36.90 16.89
N ASP A 83 -2.02 -37.69 17.41
CA ASP A 83 -3.37 -37.84 16.88
C ASP A 83 -4.31 -36.75 17.42
N GLN A 84 -4.00 -36.10 18.54
CA GLN A 84 -4.76 -34.99 19.07
C GLN A 84 -4.44 -33.64 18.39
N GLU A 85 -3.23 -33.45 17.86
CA GLU A 85 -2.90 -32.24 17.09
C GLU A 85 -3.60 -32.19 15.72
N GLU A 86 -3.84 -33.34 15.07
CA GLU A 86 -4.60 -33.38 13.80
C GLU A 86 -6.12 -33.19 14.03
N HIS A 87 -6.68 -33.61 15.19
CA HIS A 87 -8.10 -33.43 15.51
C HIS A 87 -8.43 -32.05 16.11
N GLN A 88 -7.50 -31.37 16.76
CA GLN A 88 -7.71 -30.02 17.28
C GLN A 88 -7.72 -28.94 16.17
N GLU A 89 -7.18 -29.22 14.99
CA GLU A 89 -7.31 -28.31 13.83
C GLU A 89 -8.74 -28.27 13.26
N GLU A 90 -9.60 -29.21 13.56
CA GLU A 90 -10.98 -29.28 13.03
C GLU A 90 -12.06 -28.68 13.97
N GLU A 91 -11.80 -28.49 15.26
CA GLU A 91 -12.83 -28.01 16.21
C GLU A 91 -12.87 -26.50 16.45
N ASP A 92 -11.86 -25.73 16.09
CA ASP A 92 -11.79 -24.29 16.39
C ASP A 92 -12.38 -23.37 15.31
N GLU A 93 -12.99 -23.89 14.25
CA GLU A 93 -13.73 -23.11 13.25
C GLU A 93 -15.26 -23.27 13.39
N LYS A 94 -15.84 -23.04 14.56
CA LYS A 94 -17.27 -22.74 14.65
C LYS A 94 -17.50 -21.35 14.07
N GLU A 95 -17.97 -21.31 12.82
CA GLU A 95 -18.51 -20.10 12.20
C GLU A 95 -19.60 -19.51 13.10
N LEU A 96 -19.37 -18.27 13.53
CA LEU A 96 -20.45 -17.45 14.12
C LEU A 96 -21.58 -17.32 13.09
N PRO A 97 -22.86 -17.48 13.49
CA PRO A 97 -23.98 -17.41 12.56
C PRO A 97 -24.02 -16.08 11.83
N LEU A 98 -24.08 -16.15 10.51
CA LEU A 98 -24.09 -15.01 9.56
C LEU A 98 -25.33 -14.10 9.68
N ASP A 99 -26.31 -14.43 10.50
CA ASP A 99 -27.66 -13.83 10.52
C ASP A 99 -27.78 -12.50 11.27
N GLN A 100 -26.70 -11.93 11.81
CA GLN A 100 -26.77 -10.65 12.54
C GLN A 100 -26.10 -9.46 11.85
N LEU A 101 -25.49 -9.63 10.68
CA LEU A 101 -25.08 -8.48 9.87
C LEU A 101 -26.29 -7.99 9.06
N SER A 102 -26.98 -7.00 9.64
CA SER A 102 -28.13 -6.29 9.07
C SER A 102 -28.07 -6.19 7.54
N GLN A 103 -29.22 -6.26 6.90
CA GLN A 103 -29.60 -6.04 5.50
C GLN A 103 -28.98 -4.77 4.84
N ARG A 104 -27.68 -4.58 4.91
CA ARG A 104 -26.96 -3.69 4.00
C ARG A 104 -26.98 -4.39 2.65
N GLN A 105 -27.70 -3.82 1.70
CA GLN A 105 -27.64 -4.28 0.32
C GLN A 105 -26.16 -4.23 -0.12
N ASP A 106 -25.51 -5.38 -0.21
CA ASP A 106 -24.09 -5.47 -0.53
C ASP A 106 -23.80 -4.83 -1.87
N THR A 107 -22.81 -3.92 -1.91
CA THR A 107 -22.29 -3.39 -3.16
C THR A 107 -21.63 -4.52 -3.94
N LYS A 108 -22.08 -4.76 -5.18
CA LYS A 108 -21.52 -5.74 -6.10
C LYS A 108 -20.79 -5.03 -7.24
N LEU A 109 -20.05 -5.79 -8.05
CA LEU A 109 -19.32 -5.24 -9.18
C LEU A 109 -20.24 -4.54 -10.19
N GLU A 110 -21.43 -5.05 -10.41
CA GLU A 110 -22.45 -4.48 -11.29
C GLU A 110 -22.91 -3.07 -10.89
N HIS A 111 -22.74 -2.69 -9.62
CA HIS A 111 -23.10 -1.37 -9.09
C HIS A 111 -21.96 -0.33 -9.23
N ILE A 112 -20.82 -0.72 -9.79
CA ILE A 112 -19.62 0.14 -9.93
C ILE A 112 -19.40 0.44 -11.40
N VAL A 113 -19.27 1.73 -11.73
CA VAL A 113 -18.94 2.19 -13.08
C VAL A 113 -17.56 2.82 -13.06
N PHE A 114 -16.66 2.29 -13.89
CA PHE A 114 -15.30 2.80 -14.02
C PHE A 114 -15.24 3.93 -15.04
N GLY A 115 -14.66 5.07 -14.66
CA GLY A 115 -14.34 6.19 -15.53
C GLY A 115 -12.82 6.33 -15.67
N ILE A 116 -12.28 5.96 -16.81
CA ILE A 116 -10.84 5.92 -17.04
C ILE A 116 -10.41 7.13 -17.85
N ALA A 117 -9.59 7.99 -17.27
CA ALA A 117 -8.98 9.10 -18.00
C ALA A 117 -7.80 8.59 -18.83
N ALA A 118 -7.80 8.87 -20.14
CA ALA A 118 -6.78 8.38 -21.04
C ALA A 118 -6.26 9.46 -21.99
N SER A 119 -5.05 9.25 -22.52
CA SER A 119 -4.44 10.09 -23.54
C SER A 119 -4.36 9.36 -24.88
N SER A 120 -4.85 9.98 -25.94
CA SER A 120 -4.75 9.43 -27.30
C SER A 120 -3.30 9.18 -27.73
N ASN A 121 -2.35 10.01 -27.27
CA ASN A 121 -0.94 9.87 -27.57
C ASN A 121 -0.30 8.63 -26.94
N LEU A 122 -0.77 8.22 -25.76
CA LEU A 122 -0.22 7.09 -24.99
C LEU A 122 -1.09 5.83 -25.11
N TRP A 123 -2.26 5.94 -25.75
CA TRP A 123 -3.26 4.89 -25.82
C TRP A 123 -2.71 3.54 -26.30
N HIS A 124 -1.86 3.56 -27.34
CA HIS A 124 -1.30 2.35 -27.94
C HIS A 124 -0.44 1.52 -26.97
N ILE A 125 0.11 2.16 -25.91
CA ILE A 125 0.90 1.50 -24.85
C ILE A 125 0.02 1.24 -23.63
N ARG A 126 -0.70 2.27 -23.13
CA ARG A 126 -1.36 2.23 -21.84
C ARG A 126 -2.65 1.41 -21.81
N LYS A 127 -3.30 1.20 -22.96
CA LYS A 127 -4.42 0.25 -23.06
C LYS A 127 -4.07 -1.18 -22.56
N GLU A 128 -2.79 -1.56 -22.62
CA GLU A 128 -2.34 -2.87 -22.17
C GLU A 128 -2.42 -3.01 -20.63
N TYR A 129 -2.29 -1.92 -19.86
CA TYR A 129 -2.56 -1.93 -18.42
C TYR A 129 -4.03 -2.18 -18.11
N ILE A 130 -4.94 -1.59 -18.88
CA ILE A 130 -6.38 -1.81 -18.72
C ILE A 130 -6.74 -3.27 -18.97
N LYS A 131 -6.17 -3.90 -20.02
CA LYS A 131 -6.38 -5.33 -20.33
C LYS A 131 -5.96 -6.27 -19.21
N VAL A 132 -5.06 -5.87 -18.32
CA VAL A 132 -4.60 -6.70 -17.20
C VAL A 132 -5.73 -6.97 -16.19
N TRP A 133 -6.58 -6.00 -15.92
CA TRP A 133 -7.58 -6.06 -14.86
C TRP A 133 -9.04 -6.01 -15.34
N TRP A 134 -9.29 -5.44 -16.51
CA TRP A 134 -10.64 -5.31 -17.07
C TRP A 134 -11.23 -6.68 -17.37
N LYS A 135 -12.47 -6.90 -16.93
CA LYS A 135 -13.23 -8.14 -17.17
C LYS A 135 -14.35 -7.83 -18.15
N PRO A 136 -14.21 -8.12 -19.46
CA PRO A 136 -15.29 -7.89 -20.45
C PRO A 136 -16.60 -8.54 -20.00
N ASN A 137 -17.71 -7.87 -20.21
CA ASN A 137 -19.06 -8.29 -19.84
C ASN A 137 -19.34 -8.43 -18.31
N GLN A 138 -18.35 -8.15 -17.44
CA GLN A 138 -18.54 -8.14 -15.99
C GLN A 138 -18.31 -6.75 -15.40
N THR A 139 -17.24 -6.05 -15.85
CA THR A 139 -16.97 -4.67 -15.45
C THR A 139 -17.75 -3.70 -16.32
N ARG A 140 -18.22 -2.61 -15.72
CA ARG A 140 -18.95 -1.52 -16.40
C ARG A 140 -18.09 -0.27 -16.39
N GLY A 141 -17.99 0.42 -17.52
CA GLY A 141 -17.21 1.65 -17.55
C GLY A 141 -16.84 2.11 -18.94
N VAL A 142 -16.14 3.24 -18.98
CA VAL A 142 -15.80 3.98 -20.19
C VAL A 142 -14.39 4.54 -20.08
N VAL A 143 -13.65 4.50 -21.18
CA VAL A 143 -12.39 5.22 -21.36
C VAL A 143 -12.68 6.57 -22.01
N TRP A 144 -12.22 7.64 -21.39
CA TRP A 144 -12.37 9.02 -21.86
C TRP A 144 -11.07 9.54 -22.45
N LEU A 145 -11.05 9.70 -23.78
CA LEU A 145 -9.90 10.21 -24.52
C LEU A 145 -10.05 11.71 -24.86
N ASP A 146 -8.93 12.35 -25.09
CA ASP A 146 -8.85 13.73 -25.62
C ASP A 146 -9.16 13.81 -27.13
N SER A 147 -8.85 12.75 -27.89
CA SER A 147 -9.12 12.70 -29.34
C SER A 147 -9.33 11.25 -29.81
N ARG A 148 -9.83 11.13 -31.06
CA ARG A 148 -10.10 9.81 -31.63
C ARG A 148 -8.83 8.99 -31.84
N VAL A 149 -8.91 7.70 -31.55
CA VAL A 149 -7.85 6.72 -31.78
C VAL A 149 -8.36 5.60 -32.68
N ARG A 150 -7.43 4.92 -33.37
CA ARG A 150 -7.75 3.65 -34.02
C ARG A 150 -7.81 2.56 -32.96
N SER A 151 -8.99 1.98 -32.76
CA SER A 151 -9.19 0.84 -31.85
C SER A 151 -9.88 -0.27 -32.62
N GLN A 152 -9.52 -1.52 -32.32
CA GLN A 152 -10.20 -2.67 -32.89
C GLN A 152 -11.39 -3.05 -31.99
N ALA A 153 -12.53 -3.33 -32.59
CA ALA A 153 -13.77 -3.64 -31.86
C ALA A 153 -13.66 -4.85 -30.91
N ASN A 154 -12.71 -5.73 -31.11
CA ASN A 154 -12.59 -7.02 -30.41
C ASN A 154 -11.42 -7.08 -29.41
N GLU A 155 -10.89 -5.93 -28.94
CA GLU A 155 -9.75 -5.93 -28.02
C GLU A 155 -10.12 -6.26 -26.56
N GLY A 156 -11.40 -6.45 -26.24
CA GLY A 156 -11.85 -6.74 -24.87
C GLY A 156 -11.67 -5.57 -23.92
N LEU A 157 -11.66 -4.34 -24.43
CA LEU A 157 -11.51 -3.09 -23.68
C LEU A 157 -12.88 -2.47 -23.35
N PRO A 158 -12.94 -1.50 -22.39
CA PRO A 158 -14.15 -0.68 -22.19
C PRO A 158 -14.51 0.12 -23.45
N GLU A 159 -15.75 0.58 -23.51
CA GLU A 159 -16.18 1.57 -24.53
C GLU A 159 -15.27 2.80 -24.47
N ILE A 160 -14.89 3.31 -25.66
CA ILE A 160 -14.05 4.51 -25.79
C ILE A 160 -14.95 5.68 -26.19
N ARG A 161 -14.85 6.76 -25.43
CA ARG A 161 -15.54 8.03 -25.71
C ARG A 161 -14.56 9.21 -25.72
N ILE A 162 -14.94 10.27 -26.40
CA ILE A 162 -14.19 11.52 -26.41
C ILE A 162 -14.78 12.45 -25.36
N SER A 163 -13.94 13.00 -24.50
CA SER A 163 -14.33 13.98 -23.49
C SER A 163 -14.90 15.25 -24.12
N GLY A 164 -15.84 15.86 -23.43
CA GLY A 164 -16.47 17.11 -23.87
C GLY A 164 -15.49 18.28 -23.97
N ASP A 165 -15.86 19.26 -24.78
CA ASP A 165 -15.05 20.46 -24.99
C ASP A 165 -14.83 21.25 -23.70
N THR A 166 -13.57 21.65 -23.47
CA THR A 166 -13.13 22.42 -22.29
C THR A 166 -12.64 23.82 -22.67
N THR A 167 -12.78 24.27 -23.92
CA THR A 167 -12.27 25.58 -24.40
C THR A 167 -12.85 26.74 -23.61
N LYS A 168 -14.09 26.64 -23.15
CA LYS A 168 -14.79 27.65 -22.34
C LYS A 168 -14.14 27.91 -20.96
N PHE A 169 -13.33 26.97 -20.44
CA PHE A 169 -12.70 27.13 -19.13
C PHE A 169 -11.36 27.86 -19.22
N LYS A 170 -11.16 28.82 -18.33
CA LYS A 170 -9.85 29.48 -18.19
C LYS A 170 -8.87 28.56 -17.48
N TYR A 171 -7.63 28.48 -18.00
CA TYR A 171 -6.53 27.75 -17.38
C TYR A 171 -5.28 28.65 -17.38
N THR A 172 -4.76 29.00 -16.21
CA THR A 172 -3.68 29.98 -16.07
C THR A 172 -2.41 29.40 -15.45
N ASN A 173 -2.42 28.14 -14.97
CA ASN A 173 -1.23 27.51 -14.44
C ASN A 173 -0.20 27.29 -15.55
N ARG A 174 1.03 27.77 -15.34
CA ARG A 174 2.11 27.70 -16.34
C ARG A 174 2.90 26.38 -16.30
N GLN A 175 2.82 25.63 -15.21
CA GLN A 175 3.57 24.39 -15.02
C GLN A 175 2.72 23.15 -15.29
N GLY A 176 1.41 23.26 -15.16
CA GLY A 176 0.47 22.16 -15.38
C GLY A 176 0.03 22.03 -16.85
N GLN A 177 -0.84 21.07 -17.09
CA GLN A 177 -1.38 20.75 -18.39
C GLN A 177 -2.88 21.07 -18.46
N ARG A 178 -3.34 21.69 -19.57
CA ARG A 178 -4.76 22.00 -19.78
C ARG A 178 -5.67 20.76 -19.77
N SER A 179 -5.14 19.57 -20.07
CA SER A 179 -5.84 18.28 -19.95
C SER A 179 -6.45 18.03 -18.57
N ALA A 180 -5.91 18.66 -17.52
CA ALA A 180 -6.47 18.59 -16.17
C ALA A 180 -7.93 19.02 -16.09
N LEU A 181 -8.36 19.98 -16.91
CA LEU A 181 -9.77 20.40 -17.00
C LEU A 181 -10.67 19.28 -17.50
N ARG A 182 -10.23 18.51 -18.48
CA ARG A 182 -10.95 17.38 -19.05
C ARG A 182 -10.99 16.23 -18.03
N ILE A 183 -9.85 15.89 -17.47
CA ILE A 183 -9.72 14.75 -16.55
C ILE A 183 -10.59 14.96 -15.29
N SER A 184 -10.59 16.17 -14.71
CA SER A 184 -11.44 16.47 -13.54
C SER A 184 -12.95 16.29 -13.81
N ARG A 185 -13.39 16.31 -15.08
CA ARG A 185 -14.81 16.17 -15.46
C ARG A 185 -15.24 14.73 -15.75
N VAL A 186 -14.33 13.77 -15.73
CA VAL A 186 -14.62 12.37 -16.08
C VAL A 186 -15.77 11.80 -15.25
N VAL A 187 -15.87 12.10 -13.93
CA VAL A 187 -17.00 11.70 -13.08
C VAL A 187 -18.32 12.18 -13.65
N THR A 188 -18.42 13.48 -13.91
CA THR A 188 -19.66 14.11 -14.40
C THR A 188 -20.02 13.63 -15.81
N GLU A 189 -19.02 13.41 -16.66
CA GLU A 189 -19.24 12.87 -18.01
C GLU A 189 -19.72 11.42 -17.97
N THR A 190 -19.16 10.62 -17.05
CA THR A 190 -19.59 9.23 -16.83
C THR A 190 -21.00 9.16 -16.24
N LEU A 191 -21.34 10.03 -15.28
CA LEU A 191 -22.69 10.12 -14.73
C LEU A 191 -23.73 10.42 -15.82
N LYS A 192 -23.42 11.32 -16.78
CA LYS A 192 -24.32 11.71 -17.86
C LYS A 192 -24.66 10.59 -18.85
N LEU A 193 -23.95 9.46 -18.79
CA LEU A 193 -24.30 8.28 -19.59
C LEU A 193 -25.62 7.63 -19.14
N GLY A 194 -26.12 7.98 -17.95
CA GLY A 194 -27.42 7.52 -17.45
C GLY A 194 -27.48 6.01 -17.22
N MET A 195 -26.35 5.37 -16.86
CA MET A 195 -26.34 3.94 -16.57
C MET A 195 -27.22 3.63 -15.34
N GLU A 196 -28.00 2.56 -15.43
CA GLU A 196 -28.90 2.13 -14.37
C GLU A 196 -28.14 1.41 -13.24
N ASP A 197 -28.72 1.38 -12.04
CA ASP A 197 -28.24 0.66 -10.85
C ASP A 197 -26.78 0.98 -10.48
N VAL A 198 -26.39 2.25 -10.57
CA VAL A 198 -25.06 2.72 -10.19
C VAL A 198 -25.07 3.20 -8.74
N ARG A 199 -24.15 2.65 -7.93
CA ARG A 199 -23.89 3.08 -6.54
C ARG A 199 -22.61 3.89 -6.45
N TRP A 200 -21.61 3.55 -7.27
CA TRP A 200 -20.28 4.12 -7.22
C TRP A 200 -19.72 4.41 -8.60
N PHE A 201 -19.05 5.55 -8.73
CA PHE A 201 -18.15 5.87 -9.82
C PHE A 201 -16.72 5.66 -9.36
N MET A 202 -15.99 4.73 -9.99
CA MET A 202 -14.59 4.44 -9.71
C MET A 202 -13.72 5.08 -10.78
N MET A 203 -12.91 6.07 -10.41
CA MET A 203 -12.08 6.84 -11.32
C MET A 203 -10.62 6.37 -11.27
N GLY A 204 -9.93 6.47 -12.38
CA GLY A 204 -8.49 6.20 -12.51
C GLY A 204 -7.95 6.64 -13.87
N ASP A 205 -6.65 6.51 -14.04
CA ASP A 205 -5.94 6.80 -15.29
C ASP A 205 -5.75 5.53 -16.14
N ASP A 206 -5.29 5.69 -17.39
CA ASP A 206 -5.08 4.58 -18.32
C ASP A 206 -3.90 3.65 -17.94
N ASP A 207 -3.10 4.03 -16.95
CA ASP A 207 -2.06 3.21 -16.30
C ASP A 207 -2.39 2.83 -14.85
N THR A 208 -3.62 3.05 -14.40
CA THR A 208 -4.12 2.50 -13.13
C THR A 208 -4.51 1.02 -13.30
N VAL A 209 -3.98 0.17 -12.43
CA VAL A 209 -4.32 -1.26 -12.39
C VAL A 209 -5.13 -1.55 -11.14
N PHE A 210 -6.39 -1.91 -11.30
CA PHE A 210 -7.31 -2.21 -10.21
C PHE A 210 -7.34 -3.70 -9.86
N ILE A 211 -7.41 -4.00 -8.57
CA ILE A 211 -7.81 -5.31 -8.05
C ILE A 211 -9.33 -5.27 -7.81
N VAL A 212 -10.08 -5.56 -8.85
CA VAL A 212 -11.53 -5.31 -8.92
C VAL A 212 -12.31 -5.87 -7.75
N ASP A 213 -11.99 -7.08 -7.30
CA ASP A 213 -12.64 -7.70 -6.14
C ASP A 213 -12.38 -6.92 -4.85
N ASN A 214 -11.20 -6.29 -4.73
CA ASN A 214 -10.86 -5.44 -3.58
C ASN A 214 -11.52 -4.06 -3.68
N VAL A 215 -11.75 -3.53 -4.89
CA VAL A 215 -12.58 -2.34 -5.08
C VAL A 215 -13.98 -2.60 -4.49
N VAL A 216 -14.60 -3.72 -4.85
CA VAL A 216 -15.91 -4.12 -4.29
C VAL A 216 -15.85 -4.22 -2.77
N ARG A 217 -14.83 -4.91 -2.20
CA ARG A 217 -14.67 -5.07 -0.74
C ARG A 217 -14.56 -3.74 0.01
N ILE A 218 -13.80 -2.80 -0.53
CA ILE A 218 -13.65 -1.49 0.11
C ILE A 218 -14.95 -0.70 0.03
N LEU A 219 -15.58 -0.64 -1.13
CA LEU A 219 -16.78 0.17 -1.31
C LEU A 219 -18.00 -0.42 -0.57
N SER A 220 -18.03 -1.74 -0.31
CA SER A 220 -19.05 -2.39 0.51
C SER A 220 -19.02 -1.99 2.00
N LYS A 221 -17.93 -1.36 2.46
CA LYS A 221 -17.83 -0.84 3.84
C LYS A 221 -18.69 0.42 4.05
N TYR A 222 -19.02 1.14 2.99
CA TYR A 222 -19.64 2.46 3.05
C TYR A 222 -21.09 2.42 2.57
N ASP A 223 -21.92 3.25 3.17
CA ASP A 223 -23.30 3.46 2.73
C ASP A 223 -23.31 4.31 1.45
N HIS A 224 -23.55 3.66 0.33
CA HIS A 224 -23.55 4.30 -0.99
C HIS A 224 -24.65 5.36 -1.18
N THR A 225 -25.61 5.46 -0.27
CA THR A 225 -26.69 6.46 -0.29
C THR A 225 -26.24 7.80 0.31
N GLN A 226 -25.09 7.82 0.99
CA GLN A 226 -24.46 8.99 1.59
C GLN A 226 -23.37 9.58 0.69
N PHE A 227 -22.88 10.77 1.02
CA PHE A 227 -21.82 11.43 0.27
C PHE A 227 -20.45 10.90 0.69
N TYR A 228 -19.82 10.14 -0.20
CA TYR A 228 -18.47 9.64 0.00
C TYR A 228 -17.54 9.97 -1.17
N TYR A 229 -16.36 10.47 -0.82
CA TYR A 229 -15.19 10.62 -1.66
C TYR A 229 -14.08 9.75 -1.08
N VAL A 230 -13.85 8.56 -1.65
CA VAL A 230 -12.96 7.52 -1.12
C VAL A 230 -11.71 7.41 -2.00
N GLY A 231 -10.52 7.40 -1.39
CA GLY A 231 -9.26 7.28 -2.11
C GLY A 231 -8.08 7.39 -1.16
N SER A 232 -6.88 7.67 -1.68
CA SER A 232 -5.70 7.86 -0.85
C SER A 232 -4.86 9.06 -1.28
N THR A 233 -4.03 9.51 -0.35
CA THR A 233 -2.98 10.51 -0.60
C THR A 233 -1.77 9.85 -1.27
N SER A 234 -0.84 10.65 -1.82
CA SER A 234 0.42 10.16 -2.35
C SER A 234 1.32 9.55 -1.26
N GLU A 235 2.15 8.61 -1.61
CA GLU A 235 3.26 8.10 -0.80
C GLU A 235 4.32 9.17 -0.56
N SER A 236 4.38 10.18 -1.41
CA SER A 236 5.28 11.32 -1.28
C SER A 236 4.72 12.38 -0.34
N HIS A 237 5.39 12.59 0.80
CA HIS A 237 5.08 13.68 1.73
C HIS A 237 5.16 15.06 1.04
N VAL A 238 6.16 15.25 0.20
CA VAL A 238 6.38 16.52 -0.52
C VAL A 238 5.22 16.83 -1.48
N GLN A 239 4.68 15.81 -2.17
CA GLN A 239 3.49 15.97 -3.00
C GLN A 239 2.27 16.40 -2.16
N ASN A 240 2.05 15.73 -1.04
CA ASN A 240 0.90 16.03 -0.18
C ASN A 240 0.99 17.42 0.48
N ILE A 241 2.21 17.91 0.81
CA ILE A 241 2.38 19.29 1.30
C ILE A 241 2.13 20.29 0.16
N HIS A 242 2.61 19.99 -1.04
CA HIS A 242 2.47 20.89 -2.19
C HIS A 242 1.01 21.01 -2.64
N PHE A 243 0.27 19.91 -2.67
CA PHE A 243 -1.12 19.88 -3.09
C PHE A 243 -2.07 19.86 -1.89
N SER A 244 -2.35 18.69 -1.32
CA SER A 244 -3.18 18.55 -0.12
C SER A 244 -3.14 17.13 0.45
N TYR A 245 -3.14 17.02 1.79
CA TYR A 245 -3.46 15.78 2.50
C TYR A 245 -4.96 15.44 2.52
N ALA A 246 -5.82 16.36 2.08
CA ALA A 246 -7.26 16.17 1.95
C ALA A 246 -7.69 15.81 0.51
N MET A 247 -6.75 15.40 -0.34
CA MET A 247 -6.94 15.10 -1.75
C MET A 247 -6.65 13.64 -2.05
N ALA A 248 -7.54 12.97 -2.77
CA ALA A 248 -7.18 11.71 -3.43
C ALA A 248 -6.41 12.01 -4.71
N TYR A 249 -5.37 11.23 -4.97
CA TYR A 249 -4.63 11.28 -6.22
C TYR A 249 -5.31 10.40 -7.26
N GLY A 250 -5.67 11.00 -8.39
CA GLY A 250 -6.51 10.39 -9.41
C GLY A 250 -5.91 9.16 -10.07
N GLY A 251 -4.59 9.13 -10.25
CA GLY A 251 -3.90 7.98 -10.80
C GLY A 251 -3.91 6.77 -9.84
N GLY A 252 -3.83 7.00 -8.51
CA GLY A 252 -4.07 5.95 -7.53
C GLY A 252 -5.52 5.45 -7.53
N GLY A 253 -6.40 6.19 -8.16
CA GLY A 253 -7.84 5.96 -8.22
C GLY A 253 -8.58 6.53 -7.02
N PHE A 254 -9.84 6.87 -7.25
CA PHE A 254 -10.78 7.28 -6.22
C PHE A 254 -12.21 6.90 -6.59
N ALA A 255 -13.04 6.72 -5.56
CA ALA A 255 -14.45 6.45 -5.77
C ALA A 255 -15.33 7.59 -5.25
N ILE A 256 -16.41 7.85 -5.97
CA ILE A 256 -17.45 8.82 -5.58
C ILE A 256 -18.79 8.09 -5.56
N SER A 257 -19.55 8.25 -4.46
CA SER A 257 -20.89 7.71 -4.35
C SER A 257 -21.84 8.38 -5.35
N TYR A 258 -22.86 7.65 -5.79
CA TYR A 258 -23.81 8.14 -6.79
C TYR A 258 -24.48 9.47 -6.40
N PRO A 259 -25.01 9.65 -5.15
CA PRO A 259 -25.61 10.92 -4.76
C PRO A 259 -24.60 12.07 -4.76
N LEU A 260 -23.36 11.85 -4.35
CA LEU A 260 -22.30 12.87 -4.42
C LEU A 260 -21.96 13.24 -5.89
N ALA A 261 -21.89 12.26 -6.79
CA ALA A 261 -21.66 12.52 -8.21
C ALA A 261 -22.77 13.40 -8.83
N LYS A 262 -24.03 13.21 -8.39
CA LYS A 262 -25.16 14.04 -8.83
C LYS A 262 -25.00 15.49 -8.35
N GLU A 263 -24.62 15.73 -7.09
CA GLU A 263 -24.41 17.08 -6.57
C GLU A 263 -23.19 17.74 -7.24
N LEU A 264 -22.10 16.98 -7.40
CA LEU A 264 -20.92 17.44 -8.13
C LEU A 264 -21.30 17.92 -9.55
N ALA A 265 -22.10 17.14 -10.28
CA ALA A 265 -22.49 17.47 -11.65
C ALA A 265 -23.27 18.78 -11.77
N LYS A 266 -24.02 19.19 -10.74
CA LYS A 266 -24.76 20.47 -10.71
C LYS A 266 -23.84 21.69 -10.58
N MET A 267 -22.64 21.53 -10.02
CA MET A 267 -21.79 22.67 -9.65
C MET A 267 -20.38 22.63 -10.24
N GLN A 268 -19.91 21.51 -10.76
CA GLN A 268 -18.50 21.29 -11.15
C GLN A 268 -17.99 22.29 -12.17
N ASP A 269 -18.75 22.59 -13.21
CA ASP A 269 -18.32 23.56 -14.23
C ASP A 269 -18.09 24.96 -13.61
N ARG A 270 -18.96 25.39 -12.70
CA ARG A 270 -18.79 26.66 -11.97
C ARG A 270 -17.60 26.61 -10.99
N CYS A 271 -17.41 25.49 -10.32
CA CYS A 271 -16.26 25.27 -9.45
C CYS A 271 -14.95 25.36 -10.25
N ILE A 272 -14.82 24.63 -11.34
CA ILE A 272 -13.61 24.64 -12.21
C ILE A 272 -13.31 26.08 -12.68
N GLN A 273 -14.32 26.87 -13.00
CA GLN A 273 -14.17 28.26 -13.43
C GLN A 273 -13.60 29.18 -12.33
N ARG A 274 -13.92 28.90 -11.04
CA ARG A 274 -13.39 29.68 -9.91
C ARG A 274 -11.91 29.43 -9.66
N TYR A 275 -11.37 28.29 -10.09
CA TYR A 275 -9.98 27.87 -9.80
C TYR A 275 -9.12 27.69 -11.06
N PRO A 276 -8.95 28.75 -11.91
CA PRO A 276 -8.19 28.62 -13.18
C PRO A 276 -6.69 28.38 -12.97
N ALA A 277 -6.16 28.70 -11.79
CA ALA A 277 -4.74 28.61 -11.46
C ALA A 277 -4.31 27.27 -10.85
N LEU A 278 -5.24 26.37 -10.53
CA LEU A 278 -4.88 25.05 -10.02
C LEU A 278 -4.07 24.27 -11.06
N TYR A 279 -3.19 23.37 -10.58
CA TYR A 279 -2.22 22.64 -11.38
C TYR A 279 -2.87 21.48 -12.17
N GLY A 280 -3.51 20.56 -11.44
CA GLY A 280 -3.93 19.24 -11.94
C GLY A 280 -5.45 19.06 -12.00
N SER A 281 -5.83 17.82 -12.21
CA SER A 281 -7.23 17.34 -12.13
C SER A 281 -7.65 17.11 -10.68
N ASP A 282 -6.72 16.60 -9.88
CA ASP A 282 -6.95 16.11 -8.54
C ASP A 282 -7.18 17.26 -7.56
N ASP A 283 -6.37 18.33 -7.66
CA ASP A 283 -6.55 19.56 -6.87
C ASP A 283 -7.85 20.30 -7.25
N ARG A 284 -8.29 20.21 -8.50
CA ARG A 284 -9.62 20.72 -8.92
C ARG A 284 -10.76 19.89 -8.34
N MET A 285 -10.60 18.56 -8.38
CA MET A 285 -11.60 17.68 -7.79
C MET A 285 -11.70 17.94 -6.28
N GLN A 286 -10.55 18.03 -5.59
CA GLN A 286 -10.50 18.34 -4.16
C GLN A 286 -11.13 19.70 -3.85
N ALA A 287 -10.85 20.73 -4.65
CA ALA A 287 -11.46 22.06 -4.47
C ALA A 287 -13.00 22.00 -4.58
N CYS A 288 -13.53 21.23 -5.53
CA CYS A 288 -14.98 21.04 -5.69
C CYS A 288 -15.57 20.20 -4.55
N MET A 289 -14.85 19.19 -4.04
CA MET A 289 -15.27 18.46 -2.83
C MET A 289 -15.29 19.36 -1.60
N ALA A 290 -14.31 20.26 -1.45
CA ALA A 290 -14.28 21.23 -0.37
C ALA A 290 -15.47 22.21 -0.43
N GLU A 291 -15.88 22.66 -1.64
CA GLU A 291 -17.08 23.50 -1.79
C GLU A 291 -18.37 22.74 -1.45
N LEU A 292 -18.40 21.43 -1.65
CA LEU A 292 -19.51 20.54 -1.25
C LEU A 292 -19.46 20.16 0.23
N GLY A 293 -18.36 20.51 0.95
CA GLY A 293 -18.16 20.14 2.34
C GLY A 293 -17.87 18.65 2.55
N VAL A 294 -17.39 17.93 1.51
CA VAL A 294 -17.15 16.49 1.57
C VAL A 294 -15.65 16.21 1.73
N PRO A 295 -15.20 15.68 2.87
CA PRO A 295 -13.80 15.36 3.10
C PRO A 295 -13.39 14.07 2.35
N LEU A 296 -12.07 13.88 2.19
CA LEU A 296 -11.52 12.61 1.74
C LEU A 296 -11.72 11.52 2.80
N THR A 297 -12.42 10.45 2.43
CA THR A 297 -12.43 9.19 3.17
C THR A 297 -11.22 8.37 2.73
N LYS A 298 -10.17 8.38 3.54
CA LYS A 298 -8.89 7.77 3.19
C LYS A 298 -8.92 6.25 3.37
N ASP A 299 -8.53 5.51 2.33
CA ASP A 299 -8.25 4.08 2.38
C ASP A 299 -6.85 3.78 1.83
N TYR A 300 -6.04 3.05 2.63
CA TYR A 300 -4.62 2.78 2.35
C TYR A 300 -4.38 1.74 1.25
N GLY A 301 -5.42 1.17 0.66
CA GLY A 301 -5.30 0.23 -0.44
C GLY A 301 -5.13 0.87 -1.81
N PHE A 302 -5.33 2.18 -1.93
CA PHE A 302 -5.11 2.95 -3.16
C PHE A 302 -3.68 3.49 -3.19
N HIS A 303 -2.96 3.26 -4.30
CA HIS A 303 -1.55 3.61 -4.41
C HIS A 303 -1.26 4.47 -5.63
N GLN A 304 -0.82 5.70 -5.37
CA GLN A 304 -0.36 6.65 -6.39
C GLN A 304 1.06 6.33 -6.87
N TYR A 305 1.93 5.91 -5.97
CA TYR A 305 3.35 5.61 -6.22
C TYR A 305 4.12 6.75 -6.92
N ASP A 306 4.08 7.94 -6.32
CA ASP A 306 4.97 9.05 -6.73
C ASP A 306 6.42 8.75 -6.29
N VAL A 307 6.98 7.70 -6.85
CA VAL A 307 8.32 7.19 -6.57
C VAL A 307 8.97 6.66 -7.84
N TYR A 308 10.30 6.48 -7.82
CA TYR A 308 11.08 5.82 -8.86
C TYR A 308 11.76 4.57 -8.31
N GLY A 309 12.29 3.74 -9.19
CA GLY A 309 13.12 2.60 -8.81
C GLY A 309 12.32 1.34 -8.57
N ASP A 310 12.72 0.55 -7.56
CA ASP A 310 12.17 -0.76 -7.27
C ASP A 310 11.12 -0.69 -6.15
N LEU A 311 9.90 -1.11 -6.45
CA LEU A 311 8.79 -1.16 -5.50
C LEU A 311 8.90 -2.30 -4.47
N LEU A 312 9.96 -3.11 -4.48
CA LEU A 312 10.13 -4.26 -3.57
C LEU A 312 9.84 -3.91 -2.11
N GLY A 313 10.39 -2.78 -1.64
CA GLY A 313 10.19 -2.36 -0.25
C GLY A 313 8.73 -2.03 0.08
N LEU A 314 8.04 -1.33 -0.82
CA LEU A 314 6.63 -0.95 -0.64
C LEU A 314 5.70 -2.17 -0.71
N LEU A 315 5.84 -2.97 -1.76
CA LEU A 315 5.00 -4.15 -1.98
C LEU A 315 5.33 -5.31 -1.03
N GLY A 316 6.57 -5.37 -0.54
CA GLY A 316 7.02 -6.36 0.45
C GLY A 316 6.58 -6.07 1.88
N ALA A 317 6.12 -4.83 2.15
CA ALA A 317 5.63 -4.36 3.45
C ALA A 317 4.33 -3.53 3.27
N HIS A 318 3.41 -4.05 2.47
CA HIS A 318 2.13 -3.42 2.20
C HIS A 318 1.32 -3.27 3.51
N PRO A 319 0.61 -2.15 3.72
CA PRO A 319 -0.28 -1.96 4.87
C PRO A 319 -1.31 -3.08 5.01
N VAL A 320 -1.80 -3.30 6.24
CA VAL A 320 -2.84 -4.32 6.51
C VAL A 320 -4.20 -3.78 6.05
N THR A 321 -4.40 -3.82 4.74
CA THR A 321 -5.62 -3.41 4.03
C THR A 321 -5.68 -4.11 2.67
N PRO A 322 -6.86 -4.31 2.05
CA PRO A 322 -6.92 -4.84 0.69
C PRO A 322 -6.13 -3.96 -0.29
N LEU A 323 -5.27 -4.54 -1.10
CA LEU A 323 -4.65 -3.84 -2.22
C LEU A 323 -5.75 -3.52 -3.26
N VAL A 324 -6.04 -2.24 -3.47
CA VAL A 324 -7.10 -1.79 -4.39
C VAL A 324 -6.56 -1.44 -5.76
N SER A 325 -5.46 -0.69 -5.80
CA SER A 325 -4.89 -0.19 -7.06
C SER A 325 -3.38 -0.03 -7.01
N LEU A 326 -2.78 -0.02 -8.19
CA LEU A 326 -1.38 0.30 -8.44
C LEU A 326 -1.33 1.31 -9.60
N HIS A 327 -0.47 2.32 -9.51
CA HIS A 327 -0.29 3.35 -10.53
C HIS A 327 1.19 3.68 -10.76
N HIS A 328 1.51 4.52 -11.74
CA HIS A 328 2.87 4.91 -12.16
C HIS A 328 3.79 3.72 -12.51
N LEU A 329 3.21 2.61 -12.92
CA LEU A 329 3.93 1.38 -13.24
C LEU A 329 4.81 1.50 -14.50
N ASP A 330 4.64 2.55 -15.30
CA ASP A 330 5.46 2.88 -16.45
C ASP A 330 6.76 3.62 -16.10
N VAL A 331 6.89 4.17 -14.87
CA VAL A 331 8.09 4.89 -14.40
C VAL A 331 8.93 4.12 -13.39
N VAL A 332 8.38 3.06 -12.78
CA VAL A 332 9.11 2.17 -11.88
C VAL A 332 9.66 0.94 -12.61
N GLN A 333 10.52 0.18 -11.93
CA GLN A 333 10.98 -1.11 -12.45
C GLN A 333 9.83 -2.13 -12.47
N PRO A 334 9.86 -3.13 -13.41
CA PRO A 334 8.91 -4.24 -13.36
C PRO A 334 8.91 -4.89 -11.98
N ILE A 335 7.73 -5.16 -11.42
CA ILE A 335 7.61 -5.69 -10.05
C ILE A 335 8.14 -7.12 -9.88
N PHE A 336 8.22 -7.89 -10.95
CA PHE A 336 8.91 -9.17 -10.95
C PHE A 336 10.15 -9.10 -11.85
N PRO A 337 11.29 -9.67 -11.42
CA PRO A 337 12.46 -9.74 -12.27
C PRO A 337 12.21 -10.64 -13.49
N ASN A 338 12.92 -10.35 -14.57
CA ASN A 338 12.86 -11.10 -15.85
C ASN A 338 11.52 -11.00 -16.63
N PHE A 339 10.64 -10.09 -16.24
CA PHE A 339 9.41 -9.75 -16.96
C PHE A 339 9.45 -8.29 -17.42
N ASN A 340 8.72 -7.96 -18.47
CA ASN A 340 8.38 -6.58 -18.73
C ASN A 340 7.27 -6.09 -17.78
N ARG A 341 6.91 -4.79 -17.85
CA ARG A 341 5.94 -4.18 -16.93
C ARG A 341 4.57 -4.85 -16.98
N VAL A 342 4.04 -5.07 -18.19
CA VAL A 342 2.72 -5.69 -18.37
C VAL A 342 2.74 -7.16 -17.99
N GLU A 343 3.76 -7.90 -18.42
CA GLU A 343 3.93 -9.31 -18.05
C GLU A 343 4.03 -9.49 -16.53
N SER A 344 4.74 -8.60 -15.84
CA SER A 344 4.82 -8.61 -14.37
C SER A 344 3.44 -8.51 -13.71
N LEU A 345 2.58 -7.64 -14.23
CA LEU A 345 1.22 -7.47 -13.74
C LEU A 345 0.33 -8.66 -14.08
N GLN A 346 0.44 -9.19 -15.29
CA GLN A 346 -0.25 -10.43 -15.68
C GLN A 346 0.17 -11.60 -14.79
N HIS A 347 1.45 -11.65 -14.40
CA HIS A 347 1.95 -12.65 -13.46
C HIS A 347 1.36 -12.48 -12.07
N LEU A 348 1.28 -11.24 -11.54
CA LEU A 348 0.60 -10.92 -10.28
C LEU A 348 -0.87 -11.36 -10.30
N MET A 349 -1.59 -11.12 -11.41
CA MET A 349 -3.01 -11.46 -11.54
C MET A 349 -3.27 -12.97 -11.43
N LYS A 350 -2.29 -13.85 -11.67
CA LYS A 350 -2.43 -15.29 -11.40
C LYS A 350 -2.64 -15.57 -9.91
N SER A 351 -1.94 -14.84 -9.03
CA SER A 351 -2.11 -14.93 -7.58
C SER A 351 -3.39 -14.25 -7.10
N VAL A 352 -3.75 -13.11 -7.70
CA VAL A 352 -5.01 -12.40 -7.44
C VAL A 352 -6.21 -13.28 -7.70
N LYS A 353 -6.21 -14.06 -8.78
CA LYS A 353 -7.31 -14.99 -9.12
C LYS A 353 -7.52 -16.08 -8.08
N GLN A 354 -6.49 -16.46 -7.32
CA GLN A 354 -6.59 -17.47 -6.28
C GLN A 354 -7.11 -16.91 -4.95
N ASP A 355 -6.63 -15.72 -4.57
CA ASP A 355 -7.02 -15.07 -3.32
C ASP A 355 -6.72 -13.56 -3.40
N SER A 356 -7.64 -12.81 -4.01
CA SER A 356 -7.52 -11.36 -4.16
C SER A 356 -7.46 -10.62 -2.83
N GLY A 357 -8.15 -11.12 -1.80
CA GLY A 357 -8.19 -10.50 -0.47
C GLY A 357 -6.87 -10.52 0.28
N SER A 358 -6.01 -11.48 -0.02
CA SER A 358 -4.71 -11.61 0.66
C SER A 358 -3.53 -11.12 -0.18
N ILE A 359 -3.77 -10.65 -1.40
CA ILE A 359 -2.66 -10.23 -2.27
C ILE A 359 -1.81 -9.15 -1.59
N MET A 360 -0.50 -9.32 -1.60
CA MET A 360 0.51 -8.48 -0.96
C MET A 360 0.34 -8.28 0.55
N GLN A 361 -0.52 -9.07 1.22
CA GLN A 361 -0.58 -9.02 2.67
C GLN A 361 0.68 -9.63 3.27
N GLN A 362 1.28 -8.89 4.20
CA GLN A 362 2.50 -9.31 4.87
C GLN A 362 2.20 -10.29 6.01
N SER A 363 3.01 -11.37 6.11
CA SER A 363 3.13 -12.22 7.30
C SER A 363 4.60 -12.27 7.72
N ILE A 364 4.84 -12.29 9.03
CA ILE A 364 6.18 -12.27 9.61
C ILE A 364 6.32 -13.48 10.53
N CYS A 365 7.35 -14.30 10.31
CA CYS A 365 7.72 -15.39 11.19
C CYS A 365 9.24 -15.53 11.30
N TYR A 366 9.66 -16.44 12.18
CA TYR A 366 11.07 -16.65 12.49
C TYR A 366 11.42 -18.13 12.37
N ASP A 367 12.62 -18.41 11.89
CA ASP A 367 13.27 -19.70 12.07
C ASP A 367 14.33 -19.53 13.18
N GLU A 368 13.94 -19.83 14.42
CA GLU A 368 14.78 -19.64 15.59
C GLU A 368 16.04 -20.51 15.55
N LYS A 369 15.94 -21.76 15.00
CA LYS A 369 17.06 -22.69 14.89
C LYS A 369 18.16 -22.18 13.96
N ARG A 370 17.76 -21.48 12.87
CA ARG A 370 18.69 -20.90 11.89
C ARG A 370 18.95 -19.43 12.14
N TYR A 371 18.25 -18.83 13.08
CA TYR A 371 18.33 -17.41 13.42
C TYR A 371 17.98 -16.51 12.22
N TRP A 372 16.82 -16.79 11.59
CA TRP A 372 16.34 -16.05 10.42
C TRP A 372 15.02 -15.33 10.70
N SER A 373 14.93 -14.11 10.16
CA SER A 373 13.66 -13.39 10.03
C SER A 373 13.06 -13.61 8.64
N ILE A 374 11.79 -13.92 8.58
CA ILE A 374 11.05 -14.25 7.36
C ILE A 374 9.90 -13.25 7.21
N SER A 375 9.89 -12.52 6.09
CA SER A 375 8.79 -11.65 5.70
C SER A 375 8.19 -12.14 4.40
N ILE A 376 6.91 -12.46 4.42
CA ILE A 376 6.15 -12.99 3.28
C ILE A 376 5.17 -11.91 2.83
N SER A 377 5.27 -11.47 1.58
CA SER A 377 4.22 -10.71 0.90
C SER A 377 3.49 -11.67 -0.03
N TRP A 378 2.28 -12.05 0.33
CA TRP A 378 1.54 -13.09 -0.38
C TRP A 378 1.33 -12.76 -1.86
N GLY A 379 1.64 -13.70 -2.72
CA GLY A 379 1.52 -13.54 -4.18
C GLY A 379 2.62 -12.71 -4.84
N TYR A 380 3.60 -12.23 -4.06
CA TYR A 380 4.66 -11.39 -4.56
C TYR A 380 6.06 -11.91 -4.20
N VAL A 381 6.50 -11.79 -2.95
CA VAL A 381 7.88 -12.08 -2.55
C VAL A 381 7.96 -12.65 -1.13
N VAL A 382 8.92 -13.54 -0.90
CA VAL A 382 9.41 -13.93 0.42
C VAL A 382 10.82 -13.38 0.60
N GLN A 383 11.07 -12.72 1.73
CA GLN A 383 12.35 -12.15 2.11
C GLN A 383 12.88 -12.90 3.33
N LEU A 384 14.04 -13.55 3.21
CA LEU A 384 14.77 -14.21 4.29
C LEU A 384 15.97 -13.36 4.69
N THR A 385 16.03 -12.92 5.94
CA THR A 385 17.14 -12.11 6.46
C THR A 385 17.83 -12.87 7.59
N ARG A 386 19.16 -12.95 7.55
CA ARG A 386 19.95 -13.49 8.67
C ARG A 386 19.89 -12.52 9.84
N GLY A 387 19.72 -13.06 11.04
CA GLY A 387 19.48 -12.29 12.26
C GLY A 387 17.98 -12.03 12.49
N ILE A 388 17.68 -11.62 13.71
CA ILE A 388 16.31 -11.35 14.13
C ILE A 388 16.04 -9.85 14.03
N LEU A 389 15.07 -9.50 13.18
CA LEU A 389 14.49 -8.17 13.06
C LEU A 389 13.11 -8.17 13.69
N SER A 390 12.80 -7.16 14.48
CA SER A 390 11.48 -7.05 15.09
C SER A 390 10.37 -6.90 14.06
N PRO A 391 9.13 -7.31 14.38
CA PRO A 391 7.98 -7.06 13.50
C PRO A 391 7.81 -5.57 13.16
N ARG A 392 8.11 -4.68 14.11
CA ARG A 392 8.09 -3.22 13.90
C ARG A 392 9.08 -2.77 12.81
N GLU A 393 10.25 -3.40 12.72
CA GLU A 393 11.22 -3.09 11.66
C GLU A 393 10.80 -3.69 10.31
N LEU A 394 10.25 -4.92 10.33
CA LEU A 394 9.87 -5.64 9.11
C LEU A 394 8.61 -5.06 8.44
N GLU A 395 7.71 -4.41 9.20
CA GLU A 395 6.54 -3.73 8.64
C GLU A 395 6.88 -2.39 7.96
N MET A 396 8.06 -1.80 8.25
CA MET A 396 8.49 -0.58 7.59
C MET A 396 9.02 -0.90 6.18
N PRO A 397 8.51 -0.25 5.13
CA PRO A 397 9.03 -0.38 3.78
C PRO A 397 10.54 -0.11 3.72
N THR A 398 11.29 -1.05 3.17
CA THR A 398 12.72 -0.85 2.87
C THR A 398 12.86 0.10 1.69
N ARG A 399 13.71 1.14 1.80
CA ARG A 399 13.90 2.14 0.75
C ARG A 399 14.67 1.60 -0.46
N THR A 400 14.06 0.68 -1.21
CA THR A 400 14.53 0.24 -2.54
C THR A 400 14.07 1.17 -3.65
N PHE A 401 13.18 2.10 -3.32
CA PHE A 401 12.59 3.12 -4.16
C PHE A 401 13.14 4.50 -3.82
N LEU A 402 13.02 5.43 -4.76
CA LEU A 402 13.46 6.82 -4.63
C LEU A 402 12.23 7.73 -4.68
N ASN A 403 12.28 8.83 -3.91
CA ASN A 403 11.21 9.82 -3.95
C ASN A 403 11.10 10.45 -5.35
N TRP A 404 9.89 10.87 -5.74
CA TRP A 404 9.62 11.60 -6.97
C TRP A 404 10.52 12.84 -7.13
N TYR A 405 10.83 13.50 -6.02
CA TYR A 405 11.80 14.60 -5.97
C TYR A 405 13.21 14.05 -5.74
N LYS A 406 14.05 14.08 -6.78
CA LYS A 406 15.40 13.45 -6.81
C LYS A 406 16.34 13.78 -5.65
N ARG A 407 16.14 14.92 -4.95
CA ARG A 407 16.96 15.37 -3.83
C ARG A 407 16.31 15.11 -2.46
N ALA A 408 15.14 14.53 -2.44
CA ALA A 408 14.42 14.27 -1.20
C ALA A 408 15.03 13.06 -0.46
N ASP A 409 15.13 13.18 0.86
CA ASP A 409 15.61 12.12 1.75
C ASP A 409 14.47 11.24 2.30
N TYR A 410 14.74 10.50 3.37
CA TYR A 410 13.76 9.62 4.02
C TYR A 410 12.58 10.37 4.66
N THR A 411 12.70 11.68 4.91
CA THR A 411 11.61 12.52 5.46
C THR A 411 10.57 12.87 4.40
N ALA A 412 10.85 12.59 3.14
CA ALA A 412 9.98 12.91 2.02
C ALA A 412 8.85 11.90 1.78
N TYR A 413 8.75 10.85 2.58
CA TYR A 413 7.66 9.86 2.51
C TYR A 413 6.58 10.14 3.55
N SER A 414 5.33 9.80 3.23
CA SER A 414 4.16 9.99 4.12
C SER A 414 4.05 8.91 5.21
N PHE A 415 5.05 8.05 5.34
CA PHE A 415 5.09 6.91 6.26
C PHE A 415 6.54 6.58 6.65
N ASN A 416 6.69 5.81 7.73
CA ASN A 416 8.00 5.37 8.21
C ASN A 416 8.64 4.39 7.22
N THR A 417 9.94 4.55 6.98
CA THR A 417 10.74 3.68 6.12
C THR A 417 12.00 3.25 6.81
N ARG A 418 12.58 2.14 6.39
CA ARG A 418 13.90 1.69 6.83
C ARG A 418 14.92 1.72 5.68
N PRO A 419 16.20 1.97 5.95
CA PRO A 419 17.23 1.95 4.92
C PRO A 419 17.44 0.52 4.40
N VAL A 420 17.94 0.41 3.17
CA VAL A 420 18.51 -0.85 2.70
C VAL A 420 19.74 -1.18 3.56
N ALA A 421 19.86 -2.42 4.03
CA ALA A 421 20.97 -2.84 4.87
C ALA A 421 22.31 -2.63 4.14
N LYS A 422 23.21 -1.87 4.79
CA LYS A 422 24.58 -1.67 4.29
C LYS A 422 25.46 -2.88 4.55
N ASN A 423 25.24 -3.55 5.70
CA ASN A 423 25.96 -4.78 6.05
C ASN A 423 25.55 -5.92 5.11
N PRO A 424 26.48 -6.54 4.39
CA PRO A 424 26.20 -7.67 3.50
C PRO A 424 25.47 -8.82 4.18
N CYS A 425 25.76 -9.09 5.45
CA CYS A 425 25.13 -10.16 6.21
C CYS A 425 23.63 -9.94 6.48
N GLN A 426 23.19 -8.69 6.47
CA GLN A 426 21.78 -8.31 6.71
C GLN A 426 20.97 -8.14 5.43
N LYS A 427 21.57 -8.30 4.25
CA LYS A 427 20.82 -8.27 2.99
C LYS A 427 19.89 -9.46 2.91
N ALA A 428 18.63 -9.19 2.58
CA ALA A 428 17.62 -10.22 2.43
C ALA A 428 17.89 -11.09 1.19
N PHE A 429 17.68 -12.40 1.34
CA PHE A 429 17.55 -13.33 0.23
C PHE A 429 16.12 -13.25 -0.29
N LEU A 430 15.96 -13.02 -1.59
CA LEU A 430 14.68 -12.78 -2.22
C LEU A 430 14.20 -14.03 -2.96
N PHE A 431 12.94 -14.37 -2.72
CA PHE A 431 12.24 -15.44 -3.42
C PHE A 431 10.96 -14.86 -4.00
N TYR A 432 10.92 -14.71 -5.33
CA TYR A 432 9.74 -14.17 -6.00
C TYR A 432 8.73 -15.25 -6.32
N MET A 433 7.44 -14.90 -6.26
CA MET A 433 6.36 -15.79 -6.66
C MET A 433 6.60 -16.32 -8.06
N ASN A 434 6.63 -17.66 -8.19
CA ASN A 434 6.74 -18.35 -9.47
C ASN A 434 5.37 -18.87 -9.93
N LYS A 435 4.67 -19.61 -9.04
CA LYS A 435 3.34 -20.15 -9.35
C LYS A 435 2.47 -20.28 -8.11
N THR A 436 1.16 -20.18 -8.31
CA THR A 436 0.13 -20.49 -7.31
C THR A 436 -0.72 -21.66 -7.78
N ARG A 437 -1.16 -22.52 -6.87
CA ARG A 437 -2.03 -23.64 -7.12
C ARG A 437 -3.03 -23.80 -5.98
N TYR A 438 -4.29 -23.91 -6.32
CA TYR A 438 -5.34 -24.30 -5.37
C TYR A 438 -5.49 -25.82 -5.36
N ASP A 439 -5.60 -26.36 -4.17
CA ASP A 439 -5.87 -27.78 -3.92
C ASP A 439 -7.30 -27.87 -3.33
N PRO A 440 -8.28 -28.33 -4.10
CA PRO A 440 -9.68 -28.36 -3.64
C PRO A 440 -9.93 -29.43 -2.56
N ILE A 441 -9.12 -30.52 -2.55
CA ILE A 441 -9.26 -31.59 -1.56
C ILE A 441 -8.87 -31.08 -0.17
N LYS A 442 -7.75 -30.34 -0.09
CA LYS A 442 -7.24 -29.79 1.15
C LYS A 442 -7.77 -28.38 1.47
N ASN A 443 -8.57 -27.79 0.60
CA ASN A 443 -9.00 -26.39 0.63
C ASN A 443 -7.81 -25.45 0.94
N LYS A 444 -6.67 -25.66 0.27
CA LYS A 444 -5.43 -24.89 0.49
C LYS A 444 -4.89 -24.31 -0.84
N ILE A 445 -4.33 -23.13 -0.74
CA ILE A 445 -3.58 -22.50 -1.83
C ILE A 445 -2.10 -22.64 -1.51
N PHE A 446 -1.32 -23.11 -2.49
CA PHE A 446 0.12 -23.20 -2.41
C PHE A 446 0.76 -22.15 -3.32
N GLY A 447 1.59 -21.29 -2.75
CA GLY A 447 2.47 -20.38 -3.47
C GLY A 447 3.89 -20.91 -3.48
N THR A 448 4.47 -21.15 -4.66
CA THR A 448 5.88 -21.51 -4.81
C THR A 448 6.66 -20.27 -5.17
N TYR A 449 7.64 -19.92 -4.35
CA TYR A 449 8.51 -18.78 -4.54
C TYR A 449 9.91 -19.27 -4.87
N SER A 450 10.45 -18.87 -6.02
CA SER A 450 11.76 -19.26 -6.48
C SER A 450 12.81 -18.23 -6.13
N ARG A 451 13.99 -18.69 -5.74
CA ARG A 451 15.10 -17.83 -5.37
C ARG A 451 15.52 -16.94 -6.53
N TYR A 452 15.65 -15.64 -6.26
CA TYR A 452 16.31 -14.70 -7.15
C TYR A 452 17.83 -14.83 -6.95
N LYS A 453 18.50 -15.45 -7.92
CA LYS A 453 19.93 -15.72 -7.87
C LYS A 453 20.72 -14.43 -8.18
N SER A 454 21.09 -13.70 -7.14
CA SER A 454 22.17 -12.71 -7.19
C SER A 454 23.40 -13.31 -6.53
N LYS A 455 24.61 -12.88 -6.92
CA LYS A 455 25.82 -13.25 -6.16
C LYS A 455 25.63 -12.77 -4.72
N PRO A 456 25.62 -13.67 -3.72
CA PRO A 456 25.48 -13.24 -2.35
C PRO A 456 26.70 -12.39 -1.98
N PRO A 457 26.52 -11.31 -1.24
CA PRO A 457 27.64 -10.55 -0.74
C PRO A 457 28.41 -11.40 0.28
N LEU A 458 29.73 -11.28 0.30
CA LEU A 458 30.57 -11.95 1.29
C LEU A 458 30.09 -11.59 2.71
N CYS A 459 29.80 -12.61 3.51
CA CYS A 459 29.35 -12.47 4.88
C CYS A 459 30.17 -13.37 5.79
N THR A 460 30.69 -12.81 6.86
CA THR A 460 31.53 -13.52 7.85
C THR A 460 30.77 -13.99 9.09
N TRP A 461 29.45 -13.79 9.13
CA TRP A 461 28.63 -14.26 10.25
C TRP A 461 28.58 -15.79 10.30
N LYS A 462 28.63 -16.35 11.52
CA LYS A 462 28.47 -17.78 11.76
C LYS A 462 27.00 -18.23 11.78
N VAL A 463 26.08 -17.38 11.32
CA VAL A 463 24.65 -17.71 11.18
C VAL A 463 24.45 -18.44 9.87
N ASP A 464 23.65 -19.50 9.89
CA ASP A 464 23.31 -20.29 8.71
C ASP A 464 22.89 -19.40 7.54
N SER A 465 23.35 -19.74 6.34
CA SER A 465 23.01 -18.99 5.14
C SER A 465 21.83 -19.62 4.43
N PRO A 466 20.83 -18.83 3.97
CA PRO A 466 19.75 -19.32 3.12
C PRO A 466 20.19 -19.69 1.69
N GLU A 467 21.50 -19.76 1.42
CA GLU A 467 22.05 -19.99 0.07
C GLU A 467 21.67 -21.35 -0.52
N ASP A 468 21.48 -22.35 0.32
CA ASP A 468 21.10 -23.70 -0.10
C ASP A 468 19.61 -23.84 -0.41
N LEU A 469 18.81 -22.80 -0.17
CA LEU A 469 17.39 -22.80 -0.49
C LEU A 469 17.18 -22.33 -1.94
N ASP A 470 16.58 -23.18 -2.76
CA ASP A 470 16.14 -22.84 -4.12
C ASP A 470 14.72 -22.29 -4.15
N SER A 471 13.89 -22.66 -3.16
CA SER A 471 12.49 -22.25 -3.12
C SER A 471 11.92 -22.17 -1.72
N VAL A 472 10.87 -21.35 -1.59
CA VAL A 472 9.98 -21.32 -0.42
C VAL A 472 8.58 -21.67 -0.90
N ILE A 473 7.93 -22.60 -0.21
CA ILE A 473 6.56 -23.02 -0.48
C ILE A 473 5.69 -22.51 0.66
N VAL A 474 4.80 -21.60 0.35
CA VAL A 474 3.86 -21.04 1.33
C VAL A 474 2.48 -21.64 1.10
N SER A 475 1.90 -22.24 2.13
CA SER A 475 0.54 -22.75 2.11
C SER A 475 -0.40 -21.91 2.98
N LYS A 476 -1.62 -21.70 2.51
CA LYS A 476 -2.68 -21.01 3.25
C LYS A 476 -4.06 -21.51 2.86
N ARG A 477 -5.06 -21.30 3.71
CA ARG A 477 -6.46 -21.45 3.32
C ARG A 477 -6.98 -20.15 2.66
N PRO A 478 -7.88 -20.21 1.65
CA PRO A 478 -8.61 -19.03 1.19
C PRO A 478 -9.38 -18.40 2.35
N ASP A 479 -9.37 -17.08 2.45
CA ASP A 479 -10.15 -16.35 3.47
C ASP A 479 -10.97 -15.24 2.79
N PRO A 480 -12.12 -15.56 2.19
CA PRO A 480 -12.96 -14.57 1.51
C PRO A 480 -13.54 -13.52 2.46
N LEU A 481 -13.69 -13.87 3.75
CA LEU A 481 -14.26 -13.00 4.78
C LEU A 481 -13.19 -12.21 5.58
N ARG A 482 -11.92 -12.28 5.16
CA ARG A 482 -10.79 -11.62 5.84
C ARG A 482 -11.12 -10.18 6.25
N TRP A 483 -11.68 -9.41 5.33
CA TRP A 483 -11.88 -7.98 5.48
C TRP A 483 -13.26 -7.58 6.05
N GLN A 484 -14.05 -8.57 6.43
CA GLN A 484 -15.26 -8.35 7.25
C GLN A 484 -14.92 -8.30 8.76
N ARG A 485 -13.70 -8.67 9.11
CA ARG A 485 -13.16 -8.61 10.47
C ARG A 485 -12.22 -7.40 10.62
N SER A 486 -11.86 -7.07 11.86
CA SER A 486 -10.86 -6.04 12.12
C SER A 486 -9.52 -6.41 11.46
N PRO A 487 -8.81 -5.44 10.86
CA PRO A 487 -7.53 -5.69 10.21
C PRO A 487 -6.51 -6.25 11.20
N ARG A 488 -5.97 -7.43 10.87
CA ARG A 488 -4.87 -8.06 11.60
C ARG A 488 -3.97 -8.78 10.60
N ARG A 489 -2.64 -8.69 10.80
CA ARG A 489 -1.67 -9.47 10.01
C ARG A 489 -1.88 -10.95 10.31
N ASP A 490 -1.84 -11.81 9.27
CA ASP A 490 -1.83 -13.26 9.46
C ASP A 490 -0.54 -13.71 10.13
N CYS A 491 -0.65 -14.72 10.97
CA CYS A 491 0.49 -15.44 11.53
C CYS A 491 1.08 -16.42 10.51
N CYS A 492 2.35 -16.77 10.69
CA CYS A 492 2.98 -17.82 9.89
C CYS A 492 3.86 -18.71 10.75
N ARG A 493 4.08 -19.95 10.29
CA ARG A 493 4.88 -20.96 10.96
C ARG A 493 5.76 -21.67 9.95
N VAL A 494 7.05 -21.82 10.28
CA VAL A 494 7.97 -22.62 9.51
C VAL A 494 7.68 -24.11 9.81
N LEU A 495 7.30 -24.85 8.77
CA LEU A 495 6.99 -26.27 8.93
C LEU A 495 8.27 -27.12 8.93
N PRO A 496 8.31 -28.23 9.69
CA PRO A 496 9.44 -29.16 9.66
C PRO A 496 9.72 -29.62 8.23
N SER A 497 10.97 -29.54 7.80
CA SER A 497 11.40 -30.08 6.50
C SER A 497 12.47 -31.13 6.70
N HIS A 498 12.46 -32.20 5.89
CA HIS A 498 13.56 -33.16 5.89
C HIS A 498 14.86 -32.48 5.45
N ARG A 499 15.95 -32.69 6.19
CA ARG A 499 17.27 -32.01 6.06
C ARG A 499 17.93 -32.02 4.67
N LYS A 500 17.34 -32.68 3.67
CA LYS A 500 17.90 -32.79 2.30
C LYS A 500 17.15 -31.98 1.23
N ASN A 501 16.11 -31.23 1.60
CA ASN A 501 15.33 -30.47 0.62
C ASN A 501 15.83 -29.04 0.54
N SER A 502 16.14 -28.57 -0.68
CA SER A 502 16.43 -27.16 -0.99
C SER A 502 15.19 -26.25 -0.92
N SER A 503 14.10 -26.74 -0.30
CA SER A 503 12.82 -26.03 -0.19
C SER A 503 12.43 -25.85 1.27
N MET A 504 12.03 -24.63 1.64
CA MET A 504 11.43 -24.30 2.93
C MET A 504 9.90 -24.31 2.79
N HIS A 505 9.20 -24.88 3.77
CA HIS A 505 7.75 -24.90 3.82
C HIS A 505 7.25 -23.96 4.93
N ILE A 506 6.27 -23.13 4.63
CA ILE A 506 5.69 -22.17 5.58
C ILE A 506 4.16 -22.23 5.47
N TRP A 507 3.52 -22.29 6.62
CA TRP A 507 2.08 -22.11 6.72
C TRP A 507 1.76 -20.65 7.05
N VAL A 508 0.71 -20.09 6.45
CA VAL A 508 0.19 -18.74 6.71
C VAL A 508 -1.31 -18.83 6.93
N GLY A 509 -1.81 -18.16 7.94
CA GLY A 509 -3.24 -18.08 8.21
C GLY A 509 -3.55 -17.24 9.44
N ARG A 510 -4.79 -17.30 9.89
CA ARG A 510 -5.24 -16.59 11.09
C ARG A 510 -4.39 -16.96 12.29
N CYS A 511 -4.05 -15.97 13.10
CA CYS A 511 -3.39 -16.23 14.38
C CYS A 511 -4.37 -16.95 15.32
N ARG A 512 -3.88 -17.91 16.08
CA ARG A 512 -4.61 -18.54 17.17
C ARG A 512 -4.87 -17.51 18.28
N GLU A 513 -5.74 -17.85 19.22
CA GLU A 513 -5.92 -17.04 20.42
C GLU A 513 -4.60 -16.93 21.19
N GLY A 514 -4.26 -15.73 21.62
CA GLY A 514 -2.97 -15.46 22.28
C GLY A 514 -1.73 -15.52 21.39
N GLU A 515 -1.84 -15.97 20.13
CA GLU A 515 -0.68 -16.04 19.24
C GLU A 515 -0.25 -14.63 18.79
N VAL A 516 1.03 -14.34 18.97
CA VAL A 516 1.70 -13.10 18.59
C VAL A 516 2.94 -13.41 17.77
N THR A 517 3.38 -12.46 16.97
CA THR A 517 4.64 -12.57 16.22
C THR A 517 5.78 -12.10 17.11
N GLU A 518 6.41 -13.02 17.81
CA GLU A 518 7.56 -12.75 18.66
C GLU A 518 8.64 -13.81 18.48
N VAL A 519 9.80 -13.57 19.03
CA VAL A 519 10.90 -14.53 19.15
C VAL A 519 11.07 -14.80 20.62
N SER A 520 11.07 -16.06 21.01
CA SER A 520 11.44 -16.47 22.35
C SER A 520 12.92 -16.14 22.57
N LEU A 521 13.21 -15.15 23.40
CA LEU A 521 14.56 -14.71 23.74
C LEU A 521 15.22 -15.62 24.74
#